data_a4d4b4f8b86b834185c789f74a8ab2fa
#
_entry.id   a4d4b4f8b86b834185c789f74a8ab2fa
#
_cell.length_a   1.000
_cell.length_b   1.000
_cell.length_c   1.000
_cell.angle_alpha   90.00
_cell.angle_beta   90.00
_cell.angle_gamma   90.00
#
_symmetry.space_group_name_H-M   'P 1'
#
loop_
_entity.id
_entity.type
_entity.pdbx_description
1 polymer ?
#
loop_
_entity_poly.entity_id
_entity_poly.type
_entity_poly.pdbx_seq_one_letter_code
_entity_poly.pdbx_strand_id
1 'polypeptide(L)'
;MSKQEEIIVLGAGVVGLQTALTLLEAGFGVAVVAKYWPGEDSIEYCSTKAGAHWRSHASPTDTRLQGFEAETYKYWQTLCQNPDAGLRLTTSHHRLTTTPWWSTLVTSYTPHTYDSFCLDPNTYLDHLLGRLGDLGVKTHTAEVDALSEVFDLPSLEEAVAVINCTGLAAGALCADPDVYPAKGQTVLVKGEAAGITFTEGEDWTAYVIPRPGSGTSILGGSKDDGDWSAEVDVGLSARIRERCRELAPELLEEGEFVVVSEQVGRRPSRKGGVRVEVEWVKVDGMWRIVGHNYGHGGTGYQASVGTARELCRLLKEALVSGHQ
;
A
#
# COMPACT_ATOMS: atom_id res chain seq x y z
N MET A 1 -28.41 23.50 -1.81
CA MET A 1 -27.50 22.35 -1.90
C MET A 1 -27.15 22.00 -0.46
N SER A 2 -27.35 20.75 -0.01
CA SER A 2 -26.85 20.32 1.31
C SER A 2 -25.34 20.55 1.35
N LYS A 3 -24.81 21.05 2.48
CA LYS A 3 -23.36 21.19 2.69
C LYS A 3 -22.75 19.80 2.52
N GLN A 4 -21.73 19.66 1.68
CA GLN A 4 -21.03 18.40 1.48
C GLN A 4 -20.24 18.08 2.77
N GLU A 5 -20.40 16.88 3.31
CA GLU A 5 -19.66 16.45 4.48
C GLU A 5 -18.17 16.35 4.14
N GLU A 6 -17.32 17.04 4.90
CA GLU A 6 -15.88 17.05 4.72
C GLU A 6 -15.24 15.99 5.60
N ILE A 7 -14.39 15.17 4.98
CA ILE A 7 -13.67 14.04 5.60
C ILE A 7 -12.17 14.32 5.50
N ILE A 8 -11.46 14.19 6.61
CA ILE A 8 -10.00 14.29 6.63
C ILE A 8 -9.41 12.89 6.47
N VAL A 9 -8.50 12.71 5.51
CA VAL A 9 -7.68 11.51 5.40
C VAL A 9 -6.28 11.83 5.92
N LEU A 10 -5.87 11.17 6.98
CA LEU A 10 -4.57 11.35 7.62
C LEU A 10 -3.58 10.29 7.13
N GLY A 11 -2.57 10.73 6.38
CA GLY A 11 -1.56 9.91 5.72
C GLY A 11 -1.68 9.89 4.20
N ALA A 12 -0.57 10.18 3.48
CA ALA A 12 -0.49 10.21 2.01
C ALA A 12 0.29 9.02 1.42
N GLY A 13 0.34 7.89 2.12
CA GLY A 13 0.77 6.62 1.54
C GLY A 13 -0.29 6.04 0.60
N VAL A 14 0.01 4.91 -0.06
CA VAL A 14 -0.91 4.28 -1.03
C VAL A 14 -2.31 4.05 -0.47
N VAL A 15 -2.42 3.65 0.80
CA VAL A 15 -3.72 3.41 1.44
C VAL A 15 -4.48 4.71 1.64
N GLY A 16 -3.81 5.77 2.11
CA GLY A 16 -4.44 7.07 2.34
C GLY A 16 -4.90 7.73 1.04
N LEU A 17 -4.03 7.81 0.03
CA LEU A 17 -4.38 8.41 -1.27
C LEU A 17 -5.51 7.63 -1.96
N GLN A 18 -5.48 6.29 -1.91
CA GLN A 18 -6.56 5.46 -2.45
C GLN A 18 -7.89 5.65 -1.68
N THR A 19 -7.81 5.79 -0.35
CA THR A 19 -8.99 6.07 0.49
C THR A 19 -9.57 7.44 0.16
N ALA A 20 -8.74 8.47 0.04
CA ALA A 20 -9.17 9.81 -0.33
C ALA A 20 -9.89 9.81 -1.69
N LEU A 21 -9.32 9.15 -2.69
CA LEU A 21 -9.92 9.04 -4.01
C LEU A 21 -11.28 8.32 -3.96
N THR A 22 -11.36 7.20 -3.22
CA THR A 22 -12.61 6.43 -3.07
C THR A 22 -13.71 7.24 -2.39
N LEU A 23 -13.37 8.04 -1.37
CA LEU A 23 -14.33 8.91 -0.68
C LEU A 23 -14.82 10.04 -1.58
N LEU A 24 -13.93 10.65 -2.37
CA LEU A 24 -14.30 11.65 -3.36
C LEU A 24 -15.25 11.12 -4.43
N GLU A 25 -14.94 9.96 -4.99
CA GLU A 25 -15.78 9.26 -5.97
C GLU A 25 -17.15 8.87 -5.38
N ALA A 26 -17.22 8.72 -4.06
CA ALA A 26 -18.46 8.47 -3.33
C ALA A 26 -19.27 9.74 -3.01
N GLY A 27 -18.76 10.94 -3.35
CA GLY A 27 -19.44 12.23 -3.22
C GLY A 27 -19.14 13.00 -1.94
N PHE A 28 -18.14 12.62 -1.15
CA PHE A 28 -17.68 13.37 0.03
C PHE A 28 -16.77 14.53 -0.35
N GLY A 29 -16.73 15.58 0.47
CA GLY A 29 -15.63 16.54 0.50
C GLY A 29 -14.43 15.87 1.18
N VAL A 30 -13.22 16.03 0.64
CA VAL A 30 -12.03 15.38 1.21
C VAL A 30 -10.89 16.37 1.31
N ALA A 31 -10.20 16.33 2.45
CA ALA A 31 -8.88 16.93 2.63
C ALA A 31 -7.88 15.84 3.01
N VAL A 32 -6.63 15.93 2.55
CA VAL A 32 -5.55 15.03 2.93
C VAL A 32 -4.55 15.77 3.80
N VAL A 33 -4.26 15.20 4.97
CA VAL A 33 -3.24 15.68 5.90
C VAL A 33 -2.13 14.64 5.98
N ALA A 34 -0.88 15.03 5.80
CA ALA A 34 0.23 14.09 5.88
C ALA A 34 1.53 14.78 6.34
N LYS A 35 2.37 14.03 7.04
CA LYS A 35 3.74 14.43 7.35
C LYS A 35 4.66 14.28 6.13
N TYR A 36 4.48 13.20 5.35
CA TYR A 36 5.26 12.86 4.17
C TYR A 36 4.38 12.67 2.95
N TRP A 37 4.88 13.08 1.79
CA TRP A 37 4.19 13.05 0.50
C TRP A 37 4.95 12.18 -0.53
N PRO A 38 4.32 11.77 -1.64
CA PRO A 38 5.02 11.16 -2.78
C PRO A 38 6.25 11.97 -3.20
N GLY A 39 7.34 11.27 -3.50
CA GLY A 39 8.63 11.89 -3.85
C GLY A 39 9.56 12.12 -2.65
N GLU A 40 9.07 12.05 -1.41
CA GLU A 40 9.93 12.20 -0.23
C GLU A 40 10.61 10.86 0.15
N ASP A 41 11.91 10.93 0.46
CA ASP A 41 12.69 9.78 0.90
C ASP A 41 12.82 9.75 2.43
N SER A 42 11.87 9.05 3.07
CA SER A 42 11.89 8.80 4.51
C SER A 42 11.68 7.33 4.80
N ILE A 43 12.36 6.81 5.84
CA ILE A 43 12.12 5.45 6.35
C ILE A 43 10.71 5.29 6.94
N GLU A 44 10.07 6.39 7.34
CA GLU A 44 8.70 6.41 7.84
C GLU A 44 7.67 6.35 6.69
N TYR A 45 8.07 6.72 5.47
CA TYR A 45 7.22 6.69 4.27
C TYR A 45 7.46 5.43 3.45
N CYS A 46 6.90 4.30 3.89
CA CYS A 46 7.23 2.99 3.33
C CYS A 46 6.64 2.69 1.95
N SER A 47 5.66 3.46 1.47
CA SER A 47 4.95 3.16 0.20
C SER A 47 5.89 3.16 -1.01
N THR A 48 6.89 4.05 -1.07
CA THR A 48 7.90 4.11 -2.15
C THR A 48 8.88 2.94 -2.16
N LYS A 49 9.00 2.23 -1.03
CA LYS A 49 9.94 1.10 -0.85
C LYS A 49 9.35 -0.25 -1.28
N ALA A 50 8.09 -0.29 -1.70
CA ALA A 50 7.45 -1.50 -2.19
C ALA A 50 8.03 -1.95 -3.54
N GLY A 51 7.81 -3.22 -3.93
CA GLY A 51 8.21 -3.73 -5.23
C GLY A 51 7.62 -2.96 -6.42
N ALA A 52 6.29 -2.85 -6.62
CA ALA A 52 5.23 -3.59 -6.00
C ALA A 52 4.53 -4.48 -7.03
N HIS A 53 3.87 -5.52 -6.58
CA HIS A 53 3.06 -6.38 -7.44
C HIS A 53 1.83 -6.90 -6.70
N TRP A 54 0.82 -7.34 -7.47
CA TRP A 54 -0.32 -8.03 -6.88
C TRP A 54 0.05 -9.51 -6.66
N ARG A 55 0.03 -9.93 -5.43
CA ARG A 55 0.13 -11.34 -5.01
C ARG A 55 -0.63 -11.48 -3.71
N SER A 56 -1.61 -12.37 -3.69
CA SER A 56 -2.36 -12.60 -2.47
C SER A 56 -1.49 -13.11 -1.32
N HIS A 57 -1.68 -12.50 -0.16
CA HIS A 57 -1.14 -12.95 1.12
C HIS A 57 -2.24 -13.50 2.04
N ALA A 58 -3.50 -13.45 1.60
CA ALA A 58 -4.62 -13.97 2.37
C ALA A 58 -4.55 -15.49 2.53
N SER A 59 -4.71 -15.96 3.76
CA SER A 59 -4.87 -17.39 4.03
C SER A 59 -6.17 -17.92 3.41
N PRO A 60 -6.30 -19.24 3.21
CA PRO A 60 -7.56 -19.83 2.69
C PRO A 60 -8.79 -19.51 3.54
N THR A 61 -8.62 -19.17 4.82
CA THR A 61 -9.70 -18.86 5.76
C THR A 61 -9.94 -17.36 5.95
N ASP A 62 -9.01 -16.50 5.50
CA ASP A 62 -9.16 -15.04 5.60
C ASP A 62 -9.95 -14.49 4.41
N THR A 63 -11.24 -14.78 4.38
CA THR A 63 -12.15 -14.35 3.32
C THR A 63 -12.30 -12.83 3.23
N ARG A 64 -12.05 -12.11 4.34
CA ARG A 64 -12.10 -10.65 4.37
C ARG A 64 -10.95 -10.04 3.57
N LEU A 65 -9.71 -10.47 3.84
CA LEU A 65 -8.55 -10.01 3.08
C LEU A 65 -8.62 -10.48 1.62
N GLN A 66 -9.09 -11.71 1.35
CA GLN A 66 -9.34 -12.20 -0.01
C GLN A 66 -10.26 -11.25 -0.79
N GLY A 67 -11.34 -10.79 -0.15
CA GLY A 67 -12.26 -9.83 -0.76
C GLY A 67 -11.58 -8.50 -1.11
N PHE A 68 -10.77 -7.94 -0.21
CA PHE A 68 -10.04 -6.69 -0.46
C PHE A 68 -9.03 -6.82 -1.60
N GLU A 69 -8.27 -7.91 -1.63
CA GLU A 69 -7.30 -8.18 -2.68
C GLU A 69 -7.99 -8.40 -4.04
N ALA A 70 -9.14 -9.11 -4.06
CA ALA A 70 -9.91 -9.32 -5.27
C ALA A 70 -10.49 -8.01 -5.86
N GLU A 71 -11.02 -7.12 -5.00
CA GLU A 71 -11.52 -5.81 -5.44
C GLU A 71 -10.41 -4.94 -6.05
N THR A 72 -9.21 -4.97 -5.46
CA THR A 72 -8.06 -4.26 -6.01
C THR A 72 -7.63 -4.85 -7.35
N TYR A 73 -7.58 -6.18 -7.49
CA TYR A 73 -7.25 -6.84 -8.76
C TYR A 73 -8.20 -6.40 -9.88
N LYS A 74 -9.51 -6.45 -9.63
CA LYS A 74 -10.54 -6.03 -10.60
C LYS A 74 -10.40 -4.55 -10.99
N TYR A 75 -10.12 -3.69 -10.02
CA TYR A 75 -9.91 -2.27 -10.29
C TYR A 75 -8.67 -2.06 -11.17
N TRP A 76 -7.58 -2.76 -10.90
CA TRP A 76 -6.35 -2.67 -11.67
C TRP A 76 -6.47 -3.23 -13.08
N GLN A 77 -7.36 -4.19 -13.34
CA GLN A 77 -7.68 -4.65 -14.71
C GLN A 77 -8.17 -3.50 -15.61
N THR A 78 -8.89 -2.53 -15.03
CA THR A 78 -9.32 -1.35 -15.76
C THR A 78 -8.23 -0.28 -15.78
N LEU A 79 -7.61 -0.02 -14.63
CA LEU A 79 -6.62 1.04 -14.48
C LEU A 79 -5.37 0.82 -15.33
N CYS A 80 -4.95 -0.43 -15.56
CA CYS A 80 -3.76 -0.74 -16.37
C CYS A 80 -3.87 -0.33 -17.85
N GLN A 81 -5.05 0.07 -18.31
CA GLN A 81 -5.24 0.69 -19.62
C GLN A 81 -4.77 2.15 -19.67
N ASN A 82 -4.56 2.77 -18.50
CA ASN A 82 -3.98 4.11 -18.39
C ASN A 82 -2.45 4.01 -18.22
N PRO A 83 -1.65 4.40 -19.20
CA PRO A 83 -0.20 4.30 -19.12
C PRO A 83 0.41 5.18 -18.02
N ASP A 84 -0.26 6.28 -17.64
CA ASP A 84 0.21 7.21 -16.63
C ASP A 84 0.06 6.67 -15.20
N ALA A 85 -0.64 5.54 -15.03
CA ALA A 85 -0.79 4.92 -13.71
C ALA A 85 0.45 4.12 -13.25
N GLY A 86 1.47 3.96 -14.10
CA GLY A 86 2.67 3.20 -13.77
C GLY A 86 2.40 1.72 -13.44
N LEU A 87 1.29 1.18 -13.95
CA LEU A 87 0.78 -0.17 -13.68
C LEU A 87 0.74 -1.00 -14.95
N ARG A 88 1.20 -2.25 -14.87
CA ARG A 88 1.22 -3.16 -16.02
C ARG A 88 0.74 -4.56 -15.64
N LEU A 89 -0.16 -5.13 -16.45
CA LEU A 89 -0.46 -6.57 -16.41
C LEU A 89 0.73 -7.32 -16.99
N THR A 90 1.22 -8.33 -16.28
CA THR A 90 2.38 -9.13 -16.68
C THR A 90 2.27 -10.55 -16.17
N THR A 91 3.07 -11.47 -16.73
CA THR A 91 3.14 -12.83 -16.24
C THR A 91 3.98 -12.90 -14.98
N SER A 92 3.48 -13.59 -13.97
CA SER A 92 4.21 -13.97 -12.77
C SER A 92 4.62 -15.45 -12.86
N HIS A 93 5.91 -15.71 -12.73
CA HIS A 93 6.49 -17.06 -12.68
C HIS A 93 6.69 -17.44 -11.22
N HIS A 94 5.87 -18.36 -10.73
CA HIS A 94 5.91 -18.84 -9.36
C HIS A 94 5.41 -20.28 -9.30
N ARG A 95 6.24 -21.19 -8.86
CA ARG A 95 5.83 -22.58 -8.68
C ARG A 95 4.96 -22.74 -7.43
N LEU A 96 3.67 -22.91 -7.66
CA LEU A 96 2.67 -23.12 -6.62
C LEU A 96 2.47 -24.62 -6.37
N THR A 97 2.48 -25.04 -5.12
CA THR A 97 2.28 -26.43 -4.71
C THR A 97 0.80 -26.78 -4.51
N THR A 98 -0.06 -25.77 -4.34
CA THR A 98 -1.50 -25.91 -4.17
C THR A 98 -2.23 -24.91 -5.04
N THR A 99 -3.46 -25.23 -5.46
CA THR A 99 -4.31 -24.27 -6.18
C THR A 99 -4.78 -23.17 -5.22
N PRO A 100 -4.39 -21.91 -5.46
CA PRO A 100 -4.76 -20.82 -4.57
C PRO A 100 -6.21 -20.39 -4.78
N TRP A 101 -6.82 -19.74 -3.79
CA TRP A 101 -8.18 -19.23 -3.85
C TRP A 101 -8.43 -18.28 -5.03
N TRP A 102 -7.42 -17.52 -5.42
CA TRP A 102 -7.48 -16.52 -6.48
C TRP A 102 -7.25 -17.07 -7.90
N SER A 103 -7.03 -18.38 -8.05
CA SER A 103 -6.77 -19.01 -9.36
C SER A 103 -7.86 -18.76 -10.41
N THR A 104 -9.10 -18.54 -9.97
CA THR A 104 -10.24 -18.18 -10.83
C THR A 104 -10.45 -16.68 -11.02
N LEU A 105 -9.72 -15.86 -10.26
CA LEU A 105 -9.78 -14.40 -10.34
C LEU A 105 -8.86 -13.86 -11.45
N VAL A 106 -7.69 -14.45 -11.60
CA VAL A 106 -6.69 -14.02 -12.59
C VAL A 106 -7.04 -14.46 -13.99
N THR A 107 -6.60 -13.71 -15.00
CA THR A 107 -6.98 -13.96 -16.40
C THR A 107 -6.39 -15.26 -16.95
N SER A 108 -5.17 -15.62 -16.52
CA SER A 108 -4.50 -16.86 -16.87
C SER A 108 -3.90 -17.48 -15.60
N TYR A 109 -4.03 -18.79 -15.44
CA TYR A 109 -3.48 -19.52 -14.31
C TYR A 109 -2.99 -20.90 -14.74
N THR A 110 -1.76 -21.22 -14.33
CA THR A 110 -1.20 -22.57 -14.30
C THR A 110 -0.48 -22.77 -12.95
N PRO A 111 -0.07 -23.99 -12.57
CA PRO A 111 0.71 -24.21 -11.36
C PRO A 111 2.07 -23.48 -11.32
N HIS A 112 2.53 -22.95 -12.45
CA HIS A 112 3.84 -22.31 -12.58
C HIS A 112 3.78 -20.83 -12.99
N THR A 113 2.65 -20.40 -13.56
CA THR A 113 2.50 -19.05 -14.09
C THR A 113 1.09 -18.54 -13.90
N TYR A 114 0.94 -17.24 -13.71
CA TYR A 114 -0.35 -16.57 -13.69
C TYR A 114 -0.20 -15.10 -14.09
N ASP A 115 -1.28 -14.51 -14.56
CA ASP A 115 -1.30 -13.08 -14.86
C ASP A 115 -1.44 -12.28 -13.56
N SER A 116 -0.56 -11.32 -13.38
CA SER A 116 -0.53 -10.43 -12.23
C SER A 116 -0.19 -9.00 -12.66
N PHE A 117 -0.28 -8.08 -11.73
CA PHE A 117 0.10 -6.69 -11.93
C PHE A 117 1.41 -6.38 -11.23
N CYS A 118 2.30 -5.66 -11.93
CA CYS A 118 3.41 -4.94 -11.33
C CYS A 118 3.21 -3.45 -11.53
N LEU A 119 3.81 -2.65 -10.65
CA LEU A 119 3.74 -1.20 -10.75
C LEU A 119 5.04 -0.54 -10.25
N ASP A 120 5.33 0.64 -10.79
CA ASP A 120 6.27 1.55 -10.16
C ASP A 120 5.58 2.33 -9.04
N PRO A 121 6.01 2.16 -7.78
CA PRO A 121 5.37 2.81 -6.65
C PRO A 121 5.32 4.34 -6.73
N ASN A 122 6.38 4.97 -7.25
CA ASN A 122 6.43 6.42 -7.34
C ASN A 122 5.42 6.93 -8.37
N THR A 123 5.44 6.37 -9.58
CA THR A 123 4.50 6.73 -10.64
C THR A 123 3.04 6.49 -10.22
N TYR A 124 2.76 5.38 -9.52
CA TYR A 124 1.41 5.08 -9.03
C TYR A 124 0.93 6.06 -7.96
N LEU A 125 1.81 6.43 -7.01
CA LEU A 125 1.49 7.43 -5.98
C LEU A 125 1.28 8.81 -6.57
N ASP A 126 2.14 9.22 -7.52
CA ASP A 126 2.01 10.48 -8.25
C ASP A 126 0.71 10.52 -9.06
N HIS A 127 0.33 9.40 -9.70
CA HIS A 127 -0.95 9.28 -10.39
C HIS A 127 -2.14 9.49 -9.43
N LEU A 128 -2.14 8.85 -8.25
CA LEU A 128 -3.20 9.04 -7.26
C LEU A 128 -3.26 10.49 -6.77
N LEU A 129 -2.10 11.06 -6.44
CA LEU A 129 -2.01 12.45 -5.96
C LEU A 129 -2.44 13.45 -7.04
N GLY A 130 -2.03 13.24 -8.30
CA GLY A 130 -2.44 14.05 -9.45
C GLY A 130 -3.95 14.03 -9.63
N ARG A 131 -4.59 12.86 -9.59
CA ARG A 131 -6.05 12.74 -9.65
C ARG A 131 -6.77 13.48 -8.52
N LEU A 132 -6.24 13.42 -7.30
CA LEU A 132 -6.79 14.18 -6.17
C LEU A 132 -6.67 15.69 -6.42
N GLY A 133 -5.54 16.16 -6.96
CA GLY A 133 -5.32 17.55 -7.34
C GLY A 133 -6.31 18.04 -8.42
N ASP A 134 -6.53 17.25 -9.48
CA ASP A 134 -7.48 17.54 -10.55
C ASP A 134 -8.93 17.65 -10.03
N LEU A 135 -9.25 16.93 -8.96
CA LEU A 135 -10.54 16.97 -8.27
C LEU A 135 -10.61 18.07 -7.19
N GLY A 136 -9.55 18.89 -7.04
CA GLY A 136 -9.51 20.04 -6.14
C GLY A 136 -9.39 19.70 -4.66
N VAL A 137 -8.79 18.54 -4.32
CA VAL A 137 -8.57 18.13 -2.93
C VAL A 137 -7.57 19.05 -2.25
N LYS A 138 -7.92 19.51 -1.05
CA LYS A 138 -7.01 20.27 -0.19
C LYS A 138 -5.97 19.35 0.42
N THR A 139 -4.72 19.80 0.42
CA THR A 139 -3.60 19.08 1.03
C THR A 139 -2.95 19.93 2.12
N HIS A 140 -2.63 19.31 3.26
CA HIS A 140 -1.98 19.96 4.40
C HIS A 140 -0.77 19.14 4.83
N THR A 141 0.40 19.76 4.88
CA THR A 141 1.58 19.11 5.48
C THR A 141 1.58 19.41 6.97
N ALA A 142 1.37 18.37 7.77
CA ALA A 142 1.39 18.47 9.22
C ALA A 142 1.79 17.14 9.85
N GLU A 143 2.47 17.22 11.00
CA GLU A 143 2.68 16.12 11.93
C GLU A 143 1.74 16.33 13.11
N VAL A 144 1.06 15.29 13.55
CA VAL A 144 0.12 15.33 14.68
C VAL A 144 0.47 14.24 15.69
N ASP A 145 0.30 14.56 16.94
CA ASP A 145 0.51 13.63 18.07
C ASP A 145 -0.79 12.95 18.52
N ALA A 146 -1.94 13.50 18.12
CA ALA A 146 -3.26 12.95 18.37
C ALA A 146 -4.17 13.13 17.15
N LEU A 147 -5.10 12.18 16.93
CA LEU A 147 -6.06 12.25 15.81
C LEU A 147 -6.98 13.48 15.91
N SER A 148 -7.23 14.00 17.10
CA SER A 148 -8.05 15.20 17.31
C SER A 148 -7.43 16.46 16.76
N GLU A 149 -6.10 16.57 16.73
CA GLU A 149 -5.39 17.78 16.30
C GLU A 149 -5.63 18.13 14.82
N VAL A 150 -6.05 17.16 14.01
CA VAL A 150 -6.37 17.44 12.59
C VAL A 150 -7.56 18.38 12.43
N PHE A 151 -8.47 18.42 13.42
CA PHE A 151 -9.64 19.31 13.42
C PHE A 151 -9.28 20.76 13.78
N ASP A 152 -8.07 20.99 14.33
CA ASP A 152 -7.57 22.33 14.65
C ASP A 152 -6.82 22.98 13.46
N LEU A 153 -6.62 22.20 12.39
CA LEU A 153 -5.94 22.72 11.20
C LEU A 153 -6.85 23.69 10.44
N PRO A 154 -6.29 24.78 9.87
CA PRO A 154 -7.06 25.80 9.17
C PRO A 154 -7.97 25.20 8.08
N SER A 155 -9.23 25.58 8.10
CA SER A 155 -10.30 25.13 7.19
C SER A 155 -10.76 23.68 7.34
N LEU A 156 -10.35 22.96 8.40
CA LEU A 156 -10.76 21.59 8.69
C LEU A 156 -11.60 21.45 9.97
N GLU A 157 -11.89 22.57 10.65
CA GLU A 157 -12.58 22.61 11.94
C GLU A 157 -14.00 22.02 11.88
N GLU A 158 -14.63 22.07 10.70
CA GLU A 158 -15.98 21.56 10.48
C GLU A 158 -16.03 20.14 9.89
N ALA A 159 -14.88 19.50 9.66
CA ALA A 159 -14.85 18.13 9.16
C ALA A 159 -15.57 17.18 10.13
N VAL A 160 -16.39 16.28 9.58
CA VAL A 160 -17.21 15.36 10.39
C VAL A 160 -16.47 14.09 10.77
N ALA A 161 -15.41 13.77 10.07
CA ALA A 161 -14.62 12.56 10.29
C ALA A 161 -13.14 12.74 9.98
N VAL A 162 -12.29 11.93 10.65
CA VAL A 162 -10.89 11.69 10.27
C VAL A 162 -10.69 10.20 9.97
N ILE A 163 -10.01 9.90 8.89
CA ILE A 163 -9.65 8.53 8.49
C ILE A 163 -8.14 8.34 8.69
N ASN A 164 -7.79 7.52 9.66
CA ASN A 164 -6.41 7.19 9.99
C ASN A 164 -5.83 6.18 9.00
N CYS A 165 -4.93 6.64 8.13
CA CYS A 165 -4.16 5.85 7.17
C CYS A 165 -2.64 5.99 7.42
N THR A 166 -2.22 6.20 8.67
CA THR A 166 -0.85 6.59 9.03
C THR A 166 0.15 5.44 9.14
N GLY A 167 -0.25 4.23 8.79
CA GLY A 167 0.65 3.08 8.78
C GLY A 167 1.19 2.74 10.16
N LEU A 168 2.53 2.84 10.38
CA LEU A 168 3.16 2.54 11.69
C LEU A 168 2.82 3.58 12.76
N ALA A 169 2.63 4.85 12.38
CA ALA A 169 2.29 5.90 13.34
C ALA A 169 0.92 5.66 14.00
N ALA A 170 0.04 4.86 13.37
CA ALA A 170 -1.24 4.46 13.95
C ALA A 170 -1.09 3.76 15.31
N GLY A 171 0.03 3.06 15.55
CA GLY A 171 0.31 2.43 16.83
C GLY A 171 0.33 3.43 17.99
N ALA A 172 0.98 4.58 17.80
CA ALA A 172 1.00 5.65 18.80
C ALA A 172 -0.30 6.45 18.81
N LEU A 173 -0.78 6.88 17.63
CA LEU A 173 -1.96 7.73 17.50
C LEU A 173 -3.26 7.11 18.03
N CYS A 174 -3.36 5.77 18.00
CA CYS A 174 -4.54 5.03 18.47
C CYS A 174 -4.27 4.16 19.71
N ALA A 175 -3.07 4.26 20.31
CA ALA A 175 -2.63 3.38 21.38
C ALA A 175 -2.83 1.88 21.03
N ASP A 176 -2.55 1.51 19.78
CA ASP A 176 -2.71 0.14 19.26
C ASP A 176 -1.39 -0.65 19.39
N PRO A 177 -1.24 -1.49 20.44
CA PRO A 177 -0.01 -2.23 20.70
C PRO A 177 0.24 -3.37 19.68
N ASP A 178 -0.74 -3.68 18.84
CA ASP A 178 -0.64 -4.72 17.82
C ASP A 178 0.08 -4.24 16.56
N VAL A 179 0.31 -2.93 16.41
CA VAL A 179 1.05 -2.36 15.28
C VAL A 179 2.55 -2.56 15.47
N TYR A 180 3.21 -3.11 14.46
CA TYR A 180 4.65 -3.35 14.47
C TYR A 180 5.25 -3.24 13.06
N PRO A 181 6.56 -2.92 12.92
CA PRO A 181 7.22 -2.94 11.64
C PRO A 181 7.56 -4.38 11.23
N ALA A 182 7.39 -4.70 9.96
CA ALA A 182 8.07 -5.83 9.33
C ALA A 182 9.10 -5.26 8.35
N LYS A 183 10.35 -5.19 8.79
CA LYS A 183 11.45 -4.67 7.98
C LYS A 183 11.66 -5.57 6.77
N GLY A 184 11.89 -4.97 5.62
CA GLY A 184 12.28 -5.66 4.41
C GLY A 184 13.37 -4.91 3.70
N GLN A 185 14.37 -5.66 3.20
CA GLN A 185 15.43 -5.12 2.38
C GLN A 185 15.29 -5.60 0.95
N THR A 186 15.55 -4.69 0.01
CA THR A 186 15.51 -4.93 -1.44
C THR A 186 16.66 -4.23 -2.12
N VAL A 187 16.97 -4.64 -3.34
CA VAL A 187 17.98 -4.01 -4.21
C VAL A 187 17.28 -3.54 -5.48
N LEU A 188 17.35 -2.24 -5.76
CA LEU A 188 16.90 -1.67 -7.03
C LEU A 188 18.03 -1.77 -8.04
N VAL A 189 17.74 -2.36 -9.20
CA VAL A 189 18.69 -2.55 -10.28
C VAL A 189 18.21 -1.94 -11.59
N LYS A 190 19.14 -1.61 -12.48
CA LYS A 190 18.88 -1.12 -13.83
C LYS A 190 18.26 -2.22 -14.68
N GLY A 191 17.33 -1.86 -15.53
CA GLY A 191 16.63 -2.73 -16.47
C GLY A 191 15.26 -3.18 -15.94
N GLU A 192 14.32 -3.33 -16.84
CA GLU A 192 12.98 -3.89 -16.55
C GLU A 192 12.96 -5.37 -16.93
N ALA A 193 12.73 -6.24 -15.95
CA ALA A 193 12.54 -7.66 -16.20
C ALA A 193 11.32 -7.93 -17.09
N ALA A 194 11.34 -9.02 -17.84
CA ALA A 194 10.28 -9.40 -18.75
C ALA A 194 8.95 -9.73 -18.03
N GLY A 195 9.05 -10.18 -16.78
CA GLY A 195 7.92 -10.52 -15.92
C GLY A 195 8.29 -10.54 -14.45
N ILE A 196 7.34 -10.90 -13.61
CA ILE A 196 7.58 -11.14 -12.19
C ILE A 196 8.11 -12.57 -12.04
N THR A 197 9.18 -12.74 -11.28
CA THR A 197 9.68 -14.08 -10.90
C THR A 197 9.76 -14.18 -9.40
N PHE A 198 9.26 -15.27 -8.83
CA PHE A 198 9.27 -15.54 -7.41
C PHE A 198 9.72 -16.98 -7.13
N THR A 199 10.60 -17.13 -6.16
CA THR A 199 11.00 -18.43 -5.61
C THR A 199 11.20 -18.34 -4.12
N GLU A 200 11.10 -19.46 -3.43
CA GLU A 200 11.29 -19.57 -1.99
C GLU A 200 12.11 -20.80 -1.65
N GLY A 201 12.93 -20.69 -0.62
CA GLY A 201 13.59 -21.79 0.05
C GLY A 201 13.01 -21.98 1.45
N GLU A 202 13.67 -22.75 2.30
CA GLU A 202 13.21 -23.06 3.65
C GLU A 202 13.06 -21.78 4.50
N ASP A 203 14.08 -20.92 4.49
CA ASP A 203 14.15 -19.70 5.33
C ASP A 203 14.36 -18.40 4.51
N TRP A 204 14.08 -18.41 3.22
CA TRP A 204 14.30 -17.24 2.38
C TRP A 204 13.33 -17.17 1.21
N THR A 205 13.14 -15.97 0.71
CA THR A 205 12.47 -15.72 -0.56
C THR A 205 13.37 -14.94 -1.49
N ALA A 206 13.22 -15.17 -2.80
CA ALA A 206 13.81 -14.33 -3.82
C ALA A 206 12.76 -13.97 -4.87
N TYR A 207 12.77 -12.74 -5.30
CA TYR A 207 11.85 -12.28 -6.33
C TYR A 207 12.48 -11.15 -7.16
N VAL A 208 12.03 -11.07 -8.40
CA VAL A 208 12.31 -9.96 -9.30
C VAL A 208 10.97 -9.36 -9.73
N ILE A 209 10.82 -8.06 -9.54
CA ILE A 209 9.59 -7.32 -9.90
C ILE A 209 9.99 -6.15 -10.78
N PRO A 210 9.58 -6.12 -12.05
CA PRO A 210 9.80 -4.96 -12.91
C PRO A 210 9.00 -3.75 -12.42
N ARG A 211 9.57 -2.56 -12.54
CA ARG A 211 8.91 -1.27 -12.30
C ARG A 211 8.59 -0.61 -13.64
N PRO A 212 7.37 -0.75 -14.17
CA PRO A 212 7.01 -0.32 -15.51
C PRO A 212 7.32 1.15 -15.79
N GLY A 213 8.03 1.42 -16.88
CA GLY A 213 8.39 2.77 -17.32
C GLY A 213 9.53 3.44 -16.57
N SER A 214 10.05 2.82 -15.50
CA SER A 214 11.14 3.39 -14.71
C SER A 214 12.55 2.99 -15.23
N GLY A 215 12.62 1.98 -16.08
CA GLY A 215 13.89 1.39 -16.51
C GLY A 215 14.59 0.59 -15.41
N THR A 216 13.84 0.17 -14.36
CA THR A 216 14.41 -0.53 -13.20
C THR A 216 13.59 -1.76 -12.79
N SER A 217 14.19 -2.61 -11.97
CA SER A 217 13.53 -3.75 -11.31
C SER A 217 13.94 -3.85 -9.85
N ILE A 218 13.04 -4.34 -9.01
CA ILE A 218 13.32 -4.67 -7.62
C ILE A 218 13.75 -6.13 -7.52
N LEU A 219 14.88 -6.36 -6.87
CA LEU A 219 15.30 -7.66 -6.37
C LEU A 219 14.97 -7.73 -4.87
N GLY A 220 14.35 -8.81 -4.44
CA GLY A 220 14.01 -9.01 -3.04
C GLY A 220 14.14 -10.45 -2.60
N GLY A 221 13.98 -10.78 -1.33
CA GLY A 221 14.01 -9.82 -0.26
C GLY A 221 13.99 -10.50 1.12
N SER A 222 13.76 -9.66 2.13
CA SER A 222 13.66 -10.13 3.50
C SER A 222 12.36 -9.71 4.17
N LYS A 223 12.10 -10.33 5.34
CA LYS A 223 11.02 -9.96 6.23
C LYS A 223 11.45 -10.25 7.67
N ASP A 224 11.67 -9.19 8.44
CA ASP A 224 12.12 -9.26 9.83
C ASP A 224 11.09 -8.53 10.70
N ASP A 225 10.23 -9.32 11.36
CA ASP A 225 9.13 -8.80 12.16
C ASP A 225 9.67 -8.17 13.46
N GLY A 226 9.24 -6.94 13.76
CA GLY A 226 9.65 -6.18 14.94
C GLY A 226 10.98 -5.43 14.81
N ASP A 227 11.68 -5.53 13.69
CA ASP A 227 12.93 -4.77 13.48
C ASP A 227 12.64 -3.33 13.03
N TRP A 228 13.02 -2.37 13.88
CA TRP A 228 12.90 -0.92 13.66
C TRP A 228 14.14 -0.31 13.00
N SER A 229 15.21 -1.06 12.74
CA SER A 229 16.42 -0.49 12.15
C SER A 229 16.16 0.01 10.73
N ALA A 230 16.85 1.09 10.36
CA ALA A 230 16.84 1.66 9.00
C ALA A 230 18.08 1.25 8.19
N GLU A 231 18.98 0.49 8.82
CA GLU A 231 20.27 0.17 8.24
C GLU A 231 20.17 -0.93 7.18
N VAL A 232 20.95 -0.76 6.11
CA VAL A 232 21.14 -1.76 5.07
C VAL A 232 22.15 -2.80 5.53
N ASP A 233 21.80 -4.08 5.45
CA ASP A 233 22.74 -5.20 5.57
C ASP A 233 23.36 -5.48 4.19
N VAL A 234 24.64 -5.09 4.02
CA VAL A 234 25.37 -5.27 2.77
C VAL A 234 25.52 -6.77 2.42
N GLY A 235 25.67 -7.64 3.43
CA GLY A 235 25.75 -9.08 3.23
C GLY A 235 24.40 -9.65 2.73
N LEU A 236 23.28 -9.15 3.23
CA LEU A 236 21.97 -9.52 2.75
C LEU A 236 21.74 -9.05 1.32
N SER A 237 22.13 -7.82 0.98
CA SER A 237 22.08 -7.32 -0.40
C SER A 237 22.85 -8.21 -1.38
N ALA A 238 24.04 -8.68 -1.00
CA ALA A 238 24.81 -9.60 -1.82
C ALA A 238 24.07 -10.95 -2.01
N ARG A 239 23.48 -11.50 -0.94
CA ARG A 239 22.67 -12.73 -1.01
C ARG A 239 21.41 -12.55 -1.87
N ILE A 240 20.74 -11.41 -1.79
CA ILE A 240 19.57 -11.10 -2.63
C ILE A 240 19.97 -11.13 -4.10
N ARG A 241 21.03 -10.42 -4.48
CA ARG A 241 21.53 -10.42 -5.86
C ARG A 241 21.87 -11.82 -6.36
N GLU A 242 22.61 -12.59 -5.56
CA GLU A 242 22.99 -13.96 -5.93
C GLU A 242 21.77 -14.85 -6.19
N ARG A 243 20.77 -14.80 -5.30
CA ARG A 243 19.51 -15.58 -5.47
C ARG A 243 18.69 -15.16 -6.67
N CYS A 244 18.74 -13.87 -7.05
CA CYS A 244 18.01 -13.35 -8.18
C CYS A 244 18.72 -13.53 -9.53
N ARG A 245 19.99 -13.93 -9.56
CA ARG A 245 20.82 -14.06 -10.77
C ARG A 245 20.19 -15.02 -11.80
N GLU A 246 19.66 -16.14 -11.34
CA GLU A 246 18.99 -17.10 -12.21
C GLU A 246 17.53 -16.73 -12.55
N LEU A 247 16.94 -15.82 -11.77
CA LEU A 247 15.53 -15.42 -11.94
C LEU A 247 15.34 -14.37 -13.03
N ALA A 248 16.35 -13.57 -13.32
CA ALA A 248 16.32 -12.52 -14.34
C ALA A 248 17.71 -12.33 -14.96
N PRO A 249 18.24 -13.34 -15.68
CA PRO A 249 19.56 -13.26 -16.31
C PRO A 249 19.64 -12.16 -17.37
N GLU A 250 18.50 -11.74 -17.93
CA GLU A 250 18.41 -10.66 -18.90
C GLU A 250 18.76 -9.27 -18.33
N LEU A 251 18.79 -9.12 -17.01
CA LEU A 251 19.16 -7.88 -16.33
C LEU A 251 20.67 -7.79 -16.02
N LEU A 252 21.44 -8.84 -16.32
CA LEU A 252 22.88 -8.86 -16.02
C LEU A 252 23.66 -8.13 -17.11
N GLU A 253 24.51 -7.20 -16.70
CA GLU A 253 25.55 -6.59 -17.54
C GLU A 253 26.90 -7.20 -17.11
N GLU A 254 27.64 -7.81 -18.04
CA GLU A 254 28.91 -8.53 -17.78
C GLU A 254 28.80 -9.56 -16.64
N GLY A 255 27.63 -10.18 -16.48
CA GLY A 255 27.36 -11.20 -15.47
C GLY A 255 26.95 -10.65 -14.09
N GLU A 256 26.79 -9.35 -13.92
CA GLU A 256 26.40 -8.71 -12.66
C GLU A 256 25.19 -7.78 -12.84
N PHE A 257 24.39 -7.60 -11.77
CA PHE A 257 23.36 -6.56 -11.74
C PHE A 257 24.00 -5.16 -11.56
N VAL A 258 23.54 -4.21 -12.34
CA VAL A 258 23.90 -2.79 -12.13
C VAL A 258 22.98 -2.22 -11.04
N VAL A 259 23.52 -2.10 -9.83
CA VAL A 259 22.79 -1.63 -8.65
C VAL A 259 22.55 -0.13 -8.74
N VAL A 260 21.29 0.28 -8.62
CA VAL A 260 20.87 1.68 -8.52
C VAL A 260 20.83 2.12 -7.06
N SER A 261 20.20 1.32 -6.19
CA SER A 261 20.17 1.57 -4.74
C SER A 261 19.86 0.30 -3.94
N GLU A 262 20.28 0.29 -2.70
CA GLU A 262 19.83 -0.68 -1.69
C GLU A 262 18.81 -0.01 -0.79
N GLN A 263 17.69 -0.67 -0.53
CA GLN A 263 16.54 -0.07 0.11
C GLN A 263 16.08 -0.87 1.32
N VAL A 264 15.71 -0.15 2.36
CA VAL A 264 15.03 -0.69 3.54
C VAL A 264 13.65 -0.06 3.64
N GLY A 265 12.64 -0.87 3.90
CA GLY A 265 11.28 -0.41 4.18
C GLY A 265 10.71 -1.10 5.41
N ARG A 266 9.95 -0.36 6.22
CA ARG A 266 9.24 -0.89 7.39
C ARG A 266 7.77 -1.07 7.04
N ARG A 267 7.36 -2.29 6.68
CA ARG A 267 5.96 -2.59 6.37
C ARG A 267 5.10 -2.39 7.62
N PRO A 268 4.01 -1.61 7.56
CA PRO A 268 3.16 -1.35 8.72
C PRO A 268 2.26 -2.55 9.01
N SER A 269 2.78 -3.51 9.73
CA SER A 269 2.09 -4.73 10.10
C SER A 269 1.26 -4.56 11.37
N ARG A 270 0.24 -5.43 11.55
CA ARG A 270 -0.60 -5.47 12.73
C ARG A 270 -0.95 -6.93 13.06
N LYS A 271 -0.84 -7.31 14.34
CA LYS A 271 -1.38 -8.58 14.83
C LYS A 271 -2.90 -8.56 14.67
N GLY A 272 -3.46 -9.66 14.19
CA GLY A 272 -4.89 -9.74 13.87
C GLY A 272 -5.28 -9.16 12.50
N GLY A 273 -4.30 -8.65 11.71
CA GLY A 273 -4.51 -8.18 10.34
C GLY A 273 -4.93 -6.73 10.22
N VAL A 274 -5.38 -6.36 9.03
CA VAL A 274 -5.76 -5.00 8.67
C VAL A 274 -6.92 -4.51 9.52
N ARG A 275 -6.78 -3.32 10.12
CA ARG A 275 -7.87 -2.63 10.81
C ARG A 275 -8.63 -1.75 9.83
N VAL A 276 -9.86 -2.16 9.47
CA VAL A 276 -10.81 -1.36 8.69
C VAL A 276 -12.08 -1.26 9.51
N GLU A 277 -12.27 -0.15 10.18
CA GLU A 277 -13.32 0.09 11.18
C GLU A 277 -13.70 1.56 11.22
N VAL A 278 -14.87 1.85 11.80
CA VAL A 278 -15.36 3.21 12.05
C VAL A 278 -15.93 3.25 13.46
N GLU A 279 -15.57 4.28 14.21
CA GLU A 279 -16.05 4.52 15.57
C GLU A 279 -16.43 5.99 15.79
N TRP A 280 -17.32 6.23 16.76
CA TRP A 280 -17.66 7.57 17.21
C TRP A 280 -16.82 7.93 18.43
N VAL A 281 -16.17 9.09 18.37
CA VAL A 281 -15.36 9.62 19.46
C VAL A 281 -15.81 11.03 19.81
N LYS A 282 -15.62 11.43 21.06
CA LYS A 282 -15.93 12.79 21.50
C LYS A 282 -14.65 13.62 21.50
N VAL A 283 -14.60 14.63 20.62
CA VAL A 283 -13.50 15.59 20.51
C VAL A 283 -14.05 16.97 20.87
N ASP A 284 -13.51 17.63 21.89
CA ASP A 284 -13.89 18.98 22.34
C ASP A 284 -15.41 19.15 22.55
N GLY A 285 -16.04 18.13 23.08
CA GLY A 285 -17.46 18.11 23.35
C GLY A 285 -18.35 17.75 22.15
N MET A 286 -17.82 17.70 20.95
CA MET A 286 -18.52 17.31 19.73
C MET A 286 -18.28 15.85 19.37
N TRP A 287 -19.32 15.17 18.83
CA TRP A 287 -19.15 13.83 18.29
C TRP A 287 -18.55 13.89 16.88
N ARG A 288 -17.45 13.15 16.69
CA ARG A 288 -16.74 13.00 15.43
C ARG A 288 -16.60 11.51 15.09
N ILE A 289 -16.46 11.22 13.82
CA ILE A 289 -16.16 9.86 13.37
C ILE A 289 -14.64 9.70 13.22
N VAL A 290 -14.11 8.60 13.74
CA VAL A 290 -12.75 8.14 13.44
C VAL A 290 -12.87 6.85 12.64
N GLY A 291 -12.36 6.88 11.41
CA GLY A 291 -12.16 5.69 10.60
C GLY A 291 -10.72 5.19 10.69
N HIS A 292 -10.52 3.89 10.60
CA HIS A 292 -9.21 3.26 10.62
C HIS A 292 -9.01 2.45 9.35
N ASN A 293 -7.89 2.67 8.67
CA ASN A 293 -7.47 1.90 7.50
C ASN A 293 -5.94 1.75 7.51
N TYR A 294 -5.45 0.86 8.39
CA TYR A 294 -4.01 0.64 8.60
C TYR A 294 -3.68 -0.82 8.97
N GLY A 295 -2.39 -1.12 9.12
CA GLY A 295 -1.95 -2.46 9.53
C GLY A 295 -1.83 -3.45 8.38
N HIS A 296 -1.64 -2.96 7.15
CA HIS A 296 -1.63 -3.77 5.92
C HIS A 296 -0.39 -4.65 5.76
N GLY A 297 0.71 -4.37 6.48
CA GLY A 297 1.96 -5.09 6.29
C GLY A 297 2.44 -5.05 4.84
N GLY A 298 2.62 -6.22 4.24
CA GLY A 298 3.01 -6.35 2.84
C GLY A 298 1.87 -6.20 1.82
N THR A 299 0.60 -6.05 2.27
CA THR A 299 -0.57 -6.06 1.38
C THR A 299 -1.07 -4.66 1.01
N GLY A 300 -0.37 -3.59 1.41
CA GLY A 300 -0.82 -2.21 1.26
C GLY A 300 -1.28 -1.86 -0.15
N TYR A 301 -0.52 -2.17 -1.18
CA TYR A 301 -0.90 -1.91 -2.56
C TYR A 301 -2.05 -2.81 -3.02
N GLN A 302 -1.91 -4.11 -2.85
CA GLN A 302 -2.84 -5.10 -3.40
C GLN A 302 -4.19 -5.17 -2.69
N ALA A 303 -4.34 -4.55 -1.50
CA ALA A 303 -5.60 -4.48 -0.78
C ALA A 303 -6.18 -3.06 -0.69
N SER A 304 -5.44 -2.02 -1.14
CA SER A 304 -5.78 -0.61 -0.92
C SER A 304 -7.17 -0.21 -1.41
N VAL A 305 -7.57 -0.67 -2.59
CA VAL A 305 -8.89 -0.34 -3.17
C VAL A 305 -10.01 -1.02 -2.38
N GLY A 306 -9.82 -2.31 -2.05
CA GLY A 306 -10.83 -3.06 -1.31
C GLY A 306 -11.05 -2.51 0.10
N THR A 307 -9.97 -2.19 0.81
CA THR A 307 -10.05 -1.61 2.15
C THR A 307 -10.65 -0.20 2.14
N ALA A 308 -10.32 0.62 1.12
CA ALA A 308 -10.90 1.95 0.96
C ALA A 308 -12.41 1.90 0.69
N ARG A 309 -12.88 0.96 -0.16
CA ARG A 309 -14.31 0.75 -0.44
C ARG A 309 -15.06 0.28 0.79
N GLU A 310 -14.50 -0.66 1.55
CA GLU A 310 -15.11 -1.12 2.79
C GLU A 310 -15.19 0.00 3.82
N LEU A 311 -14.14 0.77 4.00
CA LEU A 311 -14.17 1.93 4.88
C LEU A 311 -15.22 2.95 4.46
N CYS A 312 -15.33 3.26 3.17
CA CYS A 312 -16.35 4.15 2.64
C CYS A 312 -17.77 3.64 2.93
N ARG A 313 -18.00 2.33 2.81
CA ARG A 313 -19.29 1.70 3.16
C ARG A 313 -19.61 1.88 4.64
N LEU A 314 -18.66 1.56 5.53
CA LEU A 314 -18.80 1.70 6.98
C LEU A 314 -19.05 3.15 7.41
N LEU A 315 -18.33 4.10 6.79
CA LEU A 315 -18.51 5.52 7.04
C LEU A 315 -19.93 5.99 6.67
N LYS A 316 -20.44 5.57 5.51
CA LYS A 316 -21.82 5.90 5.10
C LYS A 316 -22.86 5.35 6.08
N GLU A 317 -22.66 4.13 6.56
CA GLU A 317 -23.54 3.51 7.56
C GLU A 317 -23.53 4.28 8.89
N ALA A 318 -22.31 4.68 9.36
CA ALA A 318 -22.17 5.47 10.58
C ALA A 318 -22.86 6.83 10.47
N LEU A 319 -22.69 7.52 9.34
CA LEU A 319 -23.31 8.83 9.09
C LEU A 319 -24.85 8.75 9.04
N VAL A 320 -25.41 7.68 8.46
CA VAL A 320 -26.87 7.45 8.41
C VAL A 320 -27.43 7.08 9.78
N SER A 321 -26.71 6.24 10.54
CA SER A 321 -27.19 5.79 11.86
C SER A 321 -27.08 6.88 12.93
N GLY A 322 -26.20 7.85 12.73
CA GLY A 322 -25.90 8.86 13.72
C GLY A 322 -25.21 8.29 14.97
N HIS A 323 -24.86 9.16 15.90
CA HIS A 323 -24.44 8.75 17.23
C HIS A 323 -25.70 8.48 18.07
N GLN A 324 -25.94 7.21 18.43
CA GLN A 324 -27.02 6.81 19.33
C GLN A 324 -26.60 6.89 20.79
#